data_02d8354e5684ce8406f94158af00c744
#
_entry.id   02d8354e5684ce8406f94158af00c744
#
_cell.length_a   1.000
_cell.length_b   1.000
_cell.length_c   1.000
_cell.angle_alpha   90.00
_cell.angle_beta   90.00
_cell.angle_gamma   90.00
#
_symmetry.space_group_name_H-M   'P 1'
#
loop_
_entity.id
_entity.type
_entity.pdbx_description
1 polymer ?
#
loop_
_entity_poly.entity_id
_entity_poly.type
_entity_poly.pdbx_seq_one_letter_code
_entity_poly.pdbx_strand_id
1 'polypeptide(L)'
;RIGRSRYENGKSCMNIFQTFLRATRQGTYRPDSIFIGDMTPELLDSYINWRREIKQNSDATINHSLTPILKACAYACEMNIMEPAVNARIQDMRIVTKAPLSEEESEFDGKSLTKEQMLSLLEYYKTCNEPRRKEFLEMFFFAFHACGLRVVDVMTLQWKHIDFARKELRKIMIKTNKRHVIPLTEPALRILQQWQEKREGCKYVFNLVKESLDLDDAEALYKARNNATKCINQSLAVVGEQISLPFNLSMHVARHSFAVFALNKGLS
;
A
#
# COMPACT_ATOMS: atom_id res chain seq x y z
N ARG A 1 -7.52 -1.48 20.27
CA ARG A 1 -7.63 -0.23 19.48
C ARG A 1 -7.39 -0.55 17.99
N ILE A 2 -8.33 -0.19 17.10
CA ILE A 2 -8.17 -0.37 15.65
C ILE A 2 -7.25 0.74 15.14
N GLY A 3 -6.18 0.37 14.40
CA GLY A 3 -5.28 1.37 13.80
C GLY A 3 -6.02 2.24 12.76
N ARG A 4 -5.68 3.54 12.67
CA ARG A 4 -6.33 4.55 11.81
C ARG A 4 -6.52 4.08 10.35
N SER A 5 -5.50 3.49 9.76
CA SER A 5 -5.59 2.98 8.37
C SER A 5 -6.68 1.91 8.20
N ARG A 6 -6.83 1.02 9.18
CA ARG A 6 -7.86 -0.03 9.16
C ARG A 6 -9.26 0.57 9.32
N TYR A 7 -9.40 1.58 10.17
CA TYR A 7 -10.65 2.31 10.34
C TYR A 7 -11.07 3.00 9.03
N GLU A 8 -10.18 3.76 8.40
CA GLU A 8 -10.49 4.47 7.15
C GLU A 8 -10.82 3.52 6.00
N ASN A 9 -10.12 2.38 5.91
CA ASN A 9 -10.45 1.34 4.93
C ASN A 9 -11.83 0.74 5.20
N GLY A 10 -12.15 0.43 6.44
CA GLY A 10 -13.47 -0.07 6.83
C GLY A 10 -14.57 0.92 6.47
N LYS A 11 -14.39 2.20 6.81
CA LYS A 11 -15.31 3.29 6.46
C LYS A 11 -15.51 3.40 4.94
N SER A 12 -14.43 3.32 4.17
CA SER A 12 -14.50 3.33 2.70
C SER A 12 -15.32 2.15 2.16
N CYS A 13 -15.11 0.95 2.68
CA CYS A 13 -15.89 -0.23 2.29
C CYS A 13 -17.38 -0.07 2.63
N MET A 14 -17.70 0.45 3.81
CA MET A 14 -19.09 0.72 4.21
C MET A 14 -19.77 1.78 3.33
N ASN A 15 -19.06 2.85 2.95
CA ASN A 15 -19.56 3.85 2.01
C ASN A 15 -19.89 3.24 0.64
N ILE A 16 -19.09 2.28 0.17
CA ILE A 16 -19.35 1.56 -1.08
C ILE A 16 -20.60 0.69 -0.92
N PHE A 17 -20.78 0.01 0.21
CA PHE A 17 -21.98 -0.78 0.48
C PHE A 17 -23.23 0.10 0.54
N GLN A 18 -23.17 1.26 1.19
CA GLN A 18 -24.26 2.25 1.16
C GLN A 18 -24.60 2.70 -0.27
N THR A 19 -23.57 2.89 -1.12
CA THR A 19 -23.79 3.25 -2.53
C THR A 19 -24.55 2.14 -3.28
N PHE A 20 -24.23 0.88 -3.00
CA PHE A 20 -24.96 -0.27 -3.53
C PHE A 20 -26.42 -0.27 -3.07
N LEU A 21 -26.69 -0.18 -1.76
CA LEU A 21 -28.03 -0.17 -1.22
C LEU A 21 -28.89 0.95 -1.85
N ARG A 22 -28.32 2.14 -2.00
CA ARG A 22 -28.98 3.28 -2.63
C ARG A 22 -29.30 3.03 -4.10
N ALA A 23 -28.34 2.46 -4.85
CA ALA A 23 -28.49 2.19 -6.28
C ALA A 23 -29.53 1.10 -6.56
N THR A 24 -29.66 0.12 -5.68
CA THR A 24 -30.55 -1.04 -5.84
C THR A 24 -31.86 -0.90 -5.04
N ARG A 25 -32.00 0.15 -4.23
CA ARG A 25 -33.13 0.40 -3.31
C ARG A 25 -33.38 -0.74 -2.32
N GLN A 26 -32.32 -1.41 -1.88
CA GLN A 26 -32.39 -2.56 -0.96
C GLN A 26 -32.17 -2.18 0.52
N GLY A 27 -32.14 -0.89 0.85
CA GLY A 27 -32.09 -0.44 2.24
C GLY A 27 -33.44 -0.68 2.95
N THR A 28 -33.41 -1.24 4.16
CA THR A 28 -34.60 -1.57 4.94
C THR A 28 -35.10 -0.42 5.84
N TYR A 29 -34.17 0.43 6.29
CA TYR A 29 -34.51 1.60 7.12
C TYR A 29 -34.54 2.90 6.30
N ARG A 30 -33.58 3.06 5.41
CA ARG A 30 -33.49 4.15 4.43
C ARG A 30 -32.95 3.55 3.11
N PRO A 31 -33.08 4.24 1.98
CA PRO A 31 -32.58 3.71 0.70
C PRO A 31 -31.12 3.27 0.68
N ASP A 32 -30.30 3.78 1.62
CA ASP A 32 -28.86 3.54 1.71
C ASP A 32 -28.42 2.94 3.05
N SER A 33 -29.35 2.42 3.85
CA SER A 33 -29.03 1.81 5.14
C SER A 33 -29.89 0.58 5.44
N ILE A 34 -29.35 -0.32 6.23
CA ILE A 34 -29.97 -1.56 6.66
C ILE A 34 -29.64 -1.80 8.13
N PHE A 35 -30.58 -2.35 8.90
CA PHE A 35 -30.27 -2.90 10.21
C PHE A 35 -29.43 -4.16 10.05
N ILE A 36 -28.45 -4.35 10.91
CA ILE A 36 -27.55 -5.50 10.81
C ILE A 36 -28.29 -6.83 10.96
N GLY A 37 -29.39 -6.85 11.69
CA GLY A 37 -30.27 -8.03 11.82
C GLY A 37 -31.02 -8.40 10.53
N ASP A 38 -31.18 -7.45 9.60
CA ASP A 38 -31.83 -7.67 8.31
C ASP A 38 -30.82 -8.10 7.21
N MET A 39 -29.55 -8.23 7.56
CA MET A 39 -28.54 -8.71 6.62
C MET A 39 -28.80 -10.18 6.29
N THR A 40 -28.93 -10.47 5.00
CA THR A 40 -29.15 -11.84 4.51
C THR A 40 -28.07 -12.26 3.52
N PRO A 41 -27.83 -13.56 3.33
CA PRO A 41 -26.95 -14.06 2.30
C PRO A 41 -27.33 -13.56 0.90
N GLU A 42 -28.62 -13.48 0.59
CA GLU A 42 -29.16 -13.06 -0.70
C GLU A 42 -28.83 -11.59 -1.00
N LEU A 43 -28.93 -10.73 0.02
CA LEU A 43 -28.51 -9.32 -0.09
C LEU A 43 -27.00 -9.21 -0.36
N LEU A 44 -26.22 -10.01 0.34
CA LEU A 44 -24.77 -10.00 0.17
C LEU A 44 -24.34 -10.57 -1.18
N ASP A 45 -25.05 -11.58 -1.70
CA ASP A 45 -24.83 -12.09 -3.06
C ASP A 45 -25.13 -11.01 -4.11
N SER A 46 -26.24 -10.30 -3.95
CA SER A 46 -26.58 -9.15 -4.79
C SER A 46 -25.49 -8.08 -4.78
N TYR A 47 -24.88 -7.81 -3.61
CA TYR A 47 -23.76 -6.88 -3.49
C TYR A 47 -22.50 -7.38 -4.20
N ILE A 48 -22.17 -8.67 -4.07
CA ILE A 48 -21.03 -9.30 -4.74
C ILE A 48 -21.19 -9.19 -6.27
N ASN A 49 -22.37 -9.53 -6.79
CA ASN A 49 -22.67 -9.47 -8.22
C ASN A 49 -22.62 -8.02 -8.72
N TRP A 50 -23.20 -7.06 -7.99
CA TRP A 50 -23.08 -5.64 -8.33
C TRP A 50 -21.63 -5.15 -8.37
N ARG A 51 -20.78 -5.60 -7.44
CA ARG A 51 -19.35 -5.29 -7.43
C ARG A 51 -18.63 -5.89 -8.64
N ARG A 52 -19.01 -7.10 -9.04
CA ARG A 52 -18.41 -7.81 -10.14
C ARG A 52 -18.84 -7.26 -11.50
N GLU A 53 -20.14 -7.11 -11.70
CA GLU A 53 -20.73 -6.76 -13.01
C GLU A 53 -20.72 -5.26 -13.28
N ILE A 54 -21.17 -4.45 -12.32
CA ILE A 54 -21.33 -3.00 -12.51
C ILE A 54 -20.02 -2.25 -12.20
N LYS A 55 -19.25 -2.70 -11.22
CA LYS A 55 -17.98 -2.06 -10.83
C LYS A 55 -16.75 -2.74 -11.41
N GLN A 56 -16.91 -3.88 -12.05
CA GLN A 56 -15.84 -4.67 -12.69
C GLN A 56 -14.64 -4.90 -11.76
N ASN A 57 -14.92 -5.16 -10.48
CA ASN A 57 -13.89 -5.39 -9.48
C ASN A 57 -13.43 -6.85 -9.49
N SER A 58 -12.14 -7.07 -9.23
CA SER A 58 -11.59 -8.41 -9.01
C SER A 58 -12.14 -9.02 -7.70
N ASP A 59 -12.18 -10.36 -7.63
CA ASP A 59 -12.62 -11.10 -6.45
C ASP A 59 -11.82 -10.74 -5.19
N ALA A 60 -10.51 -10.48 -5.33
CA ALA A 60 -9.68 -10.00 -4.23
C ALA A 60 -10.15 -8.63 -3.68
N THR A 61 -10.52 -7.70 -4.58
CA THR A 61 -11.06 -6.39 -4.21
C THR A 61 -12.45 -6.52 -3.57
N ILE A 62 -13.28 -7.44 -4.07
CA ILE A 62 -14.60 -7.74 -3.49
C ILE A 62 -14.43 -8.30 -2.09
N ASN A 63 -13.58 -9.31 -1.88
CA ASN A 63 -13.26 -9.88 -0.58
C ASN A 63 -12.75 -8.85 0.43
N HIS A 64 -11.92 -7.90 -0.03
CA HIS A 64 -11.48 -6.80 0.80
C HIS A 64 -12.66 -5.95 1.28
N SER A 65 -13.63 -5.66 0.42
CA SER A 65 -14.83 -4.88 0.76
C SER A 65 -15.84 -5.64 1.62
N LEU A 66 -15.89 -6.98 1.51
CA LEU A 66 -16.72 -7.84 2.36
C LEU A 66 -16.21 -7.91 3.80
N THR A 67 -14.90 -7.85 4.00
CA THR A 67 -14.27 -8.06 5.32
C THR A 67 -14.90 -7.26 6.47
N PRO A 68 -15.17 -5.94 6.38
CA PRO A 68 -15.81 -5.21 7.47
C PRO A 68 -17.29 -5.61 7.66
N ILE A 69 -18.00 -5.98 6.59
CA ILE A 69 -19.40 -6.43 6.65
C ILE A 69 -19.48 -7.77 7.38
N LEU A 70 -18.66 -8.75 6.99
CA LEU A 70 -18.59 -10.06 7.63
C LEU A 70 -18.26 -9.93 9.12
N LYS A 71 -17.33 -9.05 9.49
CA LYS A 71 -17.03 -8.78 10.90
C LYS A 71 -18.17 -8.16 11.67
N ALA A 72 -18.93 -7.27 11.03
CA ALA A 72 -20.11 -6.68 11.66
C ALA A 72 -21.19 -7.73 11.89
N CYS A 73 -21.42 -8.64 10.93
CA CYS A 73 -22.36 -9.77 11.09
C CYS A 73 -21.92 -10.73 12.19
N ALA A 74 -20.62 -11.09 12.25
CA ALA A 74 -20.08 -11.94 13.32
C ALA A 74 -20.29 -11.30 14.69
N TYR A 75 -20.01 -10.00 14.83
CA TYR A 75 -20.24 -9.27 16.07
C TYR A 75 -21.73 -9.20 16.44
N ALA A 76 -22.63 -8.99 15.46
CA ALA A 76 -24.08 -9.01 15.68
C ALA A 76 -24.57 -10.40 16.16
N CYS A 77 -23.96 -11.48 15.66
CA CYS A 77 -24.23 -12.83 16.13
C CYS A 77 -23.79 -13.02 17.58
N GLU A 78 -22.58 -12.56 17.95
CA GLU A 78 -22.09 -12.59 19.35
C GLU A 78 -23.00 -11.82 20.31
N MET A 79 -23.63 -10.75 19.82
CA MET A 79 -24.58 -9.91 20.57
C MET A 79 -26.02 -10.44 20.54
N ASN A 80 -26.29 -11.63 19.99
CA ASN A 80 -27.61 -12.22 19.79
C ASN A 80 -28.61 -11.34 18.98
N ILE A 81 -28.09 -10.48 18.08
CA ILE A 81 -28.88 -9.67 17.15
C ILE A 81 -29.12 -10.44 15.84
N MET A 82 -28.24 -11.34 15.48
CA MET A 82 -28.30 -12.16 14.28
C MET A 82 -28.27 -13.65 14.64
N GLU A 83 -29.06 -14.45 13.94
CA GLU A 83 -29.08 -15.90 14.13
C GLU A 83 -27.76 -16.56 13.72
N PRO A 84 -27.23 -17.53 14.50
CA PRO A 84 -25.98 -18.22 14.15
C PRO A 84 -26.00 -18.89 12.78
N ALA A 85 -27.11 -19.49 12.39
CA ALA A 85 -27.27 -20.14 11.08
C ALA A 85 -27.16 -19.15 9.91
N VAL A 86 -27.75 -17.94 10.07
CA VAL A 86 -27.67 -16.86 9.07
C VAL A 86 -26.24 -16.34 8.99
N ASN A 87 -25.60 -16.08 10.15
CA ASN A 87 -24.20 -15.65 10.16
C ASN A 87 -23.26 -16.67 9.51
N ALA A 88 -23.43 -17.96 9.78
CA ALA A 88 -22.61 -19.00 9.17
C ALA A 88 -22.68 -18.94 7.63
N ARG A 89 -23.90 -18.88 7.07
CA ARG A 89 -24.09 -18.72 5.61
C ARG A 89 -23.44 -17.44 5.06
N ILE A 90 -23.53 -16.32 5.79
CA ILE A 90 -22.90 -15.05 5.43
C ILE A 90 -21.36 -15.16 5.43
N GLN A 91 -20.78 -15.85 6.43
CA GLN A 91 -19.31 -16.04 6.48
C GLN A 91 -18.81 -16.90 5.31
N ASP A 92 -19.58 -17.90 4.88
CA ASP A 92 -19.26 -18.76 3.73
C ASP A 92 -19.29 -18.03 2.37
N MET A 93 -19.87 -16.84 2.31
CA MET A 93 -19.91 -16.03 1.08
C MET A 93 -18.57 -15.37 0.73
N ARG A 94 -17.54 -15.57 1.52
CA ARG A 94 -16.19 -15.16 1.15
C ARG A 94 -15.75 -15.90 -0.11
N ILE A 95 -15.42 -15.14 -1.15
CA ILE A 95 -15.02 -15.71 -2.44
C ILE A 95 -13.68 -16.44 -2.27
N VAL A 96 -13.65 -17.71 -2.61
CA VAL A 96 -12.41 -18.48 -2.63
C VAL A 96 -11.59 -18.00 -3.83
N THR A 97 -10.62 -17.17 -3.57
CA THR A 97 -9.60 -16.82 -4.57
C THR A 97 -8.64 -18.01 -4.66
N LYS A 98 -8.51 -18.59 -5.85
CA LYS A 98 -7.49 -19.63 -6.07
C LYS A 98 -6.14 -19.05 -5.67
N ALA A 99 -5.40 -19.77 -4.83
CA ALA A 99 -3.97 -19.52 -4.72
C ALA A 99 -3.38 -19.70 -6.13
N PRO A 100 -2.40 -18.89 -6.54
CA PRO A 100 -1.71 -19.11 -7.81
C PRO A 100 -1.23 -20.56 -7.87
N LEU A 101 -1.64 -21.29 -8.90
CA LEU A 101 -1.48 -22.75 -8.99
C LEU A 101 -0.05 -23.17 -9.35
N SER A 102 0.82 -22.24 -9.72
CA SER A 102 2.24 -22.49 -10.00
C SER A 102 3.08 -21.27 -9.70
N GLU A 103 4.37 -21.47 -9.42
CA GLU A 103 5.35 -20.39 -9.32
C GLU A 103 5.44 -19.56 -10.62
N GLU A 104 5.08 -20.15 -11.76
CA GLU A 104 5.02 -19.50 -13.09
C GLU A 104 3.77 -18.63 -13.27
N GLU A 105 2.64 -18.96 -12.62
CA GLU A 105 1.42 -18.13 -12.61
C GLU A 105 1.37 -17.11 -11.49
N SER A 106 2.26 -17.18 -10.52
CA SER A 106 2.57 -16.08 -9.60
C SER A 106 3.44 -15.02 -10.31
N GLU A 107 3.12 -14.71 -11.57
CA GLU A 107 3.61 -13.47 -12.12
C GLU A 107 3.22 -12.38 -11.13
N PHE A 108 4.20 -11.93 -10.39
CA PHE A 108 4.14 -10.74 -9.58
C PHE A 108 3.49 -9.66 -10.43
N ASP A 109 2.22 -9.52 -10.33
CA ASP A 109 1.24 -8.58 -10.90
C ASP A 109 1.84 -7.60 -11.96
N GLY A 110 2.72 -8.07 -12.84
CA GLY A 110 3.36 -7.37 -13.98
C GLY A 110 4.04 -6.02 -13.70
N LYS A 111 4.16 -5.59 -12.45
CA LYS A 111 4.59 -4.25 -12.06
C LYS A 111 5.98 -4.20 -11.43
N SER A 112 6.88 -5.04 -11.91
CA SER A 112 8.31 -4.94 -11.59
C SER A 112 9.08 -4.42 -12.81
N LEU A 113 10.15 -3.67 -12.56
CA LEU A 113 11.03 -3.18 -13.63
C LEU A 113 11.95 -4.30 -14.08
N THR A 114 12.06 -4.48 -15.40
CA THR A 114 13.13 -5.28 -16.00
C THR A 114 14.47 -4.55 -15.88
N LYS A 115 15.55 -5.23 -16.20
CA LYS A 115 16.89 -4.62 -16.22
C LYS A 115 16.96 -3.45 -17.21
N GLU A 116 16.40 -3.60 -18.39
CA GLU A 116 16.35 -2.59 -19.45
C GLU A 116 15.52 -1.37 -19.01
N GLN A 117 14.36 -1.58 -18.39
CA GLN A 117 13.54 -0.51 -17.84
C GLN A 117 14.24 0.23 -16.69
N MET A 118 14.97 -0.47 -15.83
CA MET A 118 15.78 0.15 -14.79
C MET A 118 16.91 1.00 -15.38
N LEU A 119 17.57 0.55 -16.45
CA LEU A 119 18.57 1.33 -17.16
C LEU A 119 17.98 2.57 -17.82
N SER A 120 16.82 2.46 -18.45
CA SER A 120 16.08 3.61 -19.01
C SER A 120 15.71 4.62 -17.91
N LEU A 121 15.32 4.16 -16.73
CA LEU A 121 15.02 5.02 -15.60
C LEU A 121 16.28 5.76 -15.07
N LEU A 122 17.42 5.08 -15.04
CA LEU A 122 18.72 5.66 -14.67
C LEU A 122 19.18 6.70 -15.70
N GLU A 123 18.97 6.44 -17.00
CA GLU A 123 19.30 7.42 -18.04
C GLU A 123 18.41 8.66 -17.95
N TYR A 124 17.10 8.46 -17.73
CA TYR A 124 16.20 9.56 -17.44
C TYR A 124 16.66 10.40 -16.24
N TYR A 125 17.08 9.76 -15.15
CA TYR A 125 17.59 10.44 -13.94
C TYR A 125 18.78 11.34 -14.25
N LYS A 126 19.72 10.90 -15.11
CA LYS A 126 20.89 11.70 -15.48
C LYS A 126 20.51 12.96 -16.24
N THR A 127 19.52 12.88 -17.11
CA THR A 127 19.07 13.99 -17.98
C THR A 127 17.95 14.85 -17.38
N CYS A 128 17.39 14.42 -16.25
CA CYS A 128 16.30 15.14 -15.59
C CYS A 128 16.75 16.48 -15.02
N ASN A 129 16.17 17.57 -15.53
CA ASN A 129 16.44 18.94 -15.09
C ASN A 129 15.47 19.45 -14.02
N GLU A 130 14.46 18.64 -13.61
CA GLU A 130 13.47 19.03 -12.64
C GLU A 130 13.89 18.58 -11.23
N PRO A 131 14.31 19.49 -10.33
CA PRO A 131 14.95 19.12 -9.07
C PRO A 131 14.08 18.22 -8.21
N ARG A 132 12.77 18.52 -8.08
CA ARG A 132 11.86 17.74 -7.23
C ARG A 132 11.63 16.33 -7.77
N ARG A 133 11.52 16.17 -9.07
CA ARG A 133 11.38 14.86 -9.72
C ARG A 133 12.64 14.03 -9.55
N LYS A 134 13.82 14.65 -9.67
CA LYS A 134 15.11 14.02 -9.43
C LYS A 134 15.22 13.52 -8.00
N GLU A 135 14.81 14.30 -7.00
CA GLU A 135 14.74 13.88 -5.60
C GLU A 135 13.83 12.65 -5.40
N PHE A 136 12.67 12.61 -6.06
CA PHE A 136 11.77 11.45 -5.96
C PHE A 136 12.36 10.19 -6.62
N LEU A 137 13.13 10.34 -7.69
CA LEU A 137 13.87 9.24 -8.29
C LEU A 137 15.00 8.75 -7.36
N GLU A 138 15.71 9.66 -6.69
CA GLU A 138 16.72 9.30 -5.68
C GLU A 138 16.09 8.48 -4.54
N MET A 139 14.89 8.86 -4.08
CA MET A 139 14.14 8.10 -3.06
C MET A 139 13.68 6.73 -3.58
N PHE A 140 13.27 6.64 -4.84
CA PHE A 140 12.91 5.39 -5.50
C PHE A 140 14.12 4.44 -5.58
N PHE A 141 15.26 4.91 -6.07
CA PHE A 141 16.48 4.13 -6.13
C PHE A 141 16.97 3.73 -4.75
N PHE A 142 16.91 4.65 -3.78
CA PHE A 142 17.24 4.32 -2.40
C PHE A 142 16.35 3.20 -1.85
N ALA A 143 15.03 3.30 -2.05
CA ALA A 143 14.11 2.26 -1.60
C ALA A 143 14.43 0.89 -2.23
N PHE A 144 14.75 0.86 -3.53
CA PHE A 144 15.18 -0.35 -4.23
C PHE A 144 16.46 -0.92 -3.61
N HIS A 145 17.52 -0.11 -3.49
CA HIS A 145 18.83 -0.53 -2.98
C HIS A 145 18.85 -0.82 -1.47
N ALA A 146 17.85 -0.38 -0.73
CA ALA A 146 17.67 -0.68 0.69
C ALA A 146 16.63 -1.79 0.91
N CYS A 147 16.72 -2.88 0.14
CA CYS A 147 15.88 -4.07 0.24
C CYS A 147 14.37 -3.79 0.06
N GLY A 148 14.02 -2.86 -0.81
CA GLY A 148 12.62 -2.55 -1.13
C GLY A 148 11.87 -1.92 0.04
N LEU A 149 12.42 -0.89 0.68
CA LEU A 149 11.76 -0.16 1.76
C LEU A 149 10.39 0.38 1.35
N ARG A 150 9.43 0.31 2.26
CA ARG A 150 8.12 0.95 2.04
C ARG A 150 8.23 2.46 2.09
N VAL A 151 7.38 3.16 1.35
CA VAL A 151 7.34 4.64 1.33
C VAL A 151 7.25 5.24 2.74
N VAL A 152 6.46 4.64 3.64
CA VAL A 152 6.35 5.12 5.03
C VAL A 152 7.67 5.00 5.79
N ASP A 153 8.47 3.99 5.51
CA ASP A 153 9.77 3.78 6.15
C ASP A 153 10.84 4.69 5.56
N VAL A 154 10.75 5.01 4.25
CA VAL A 154 11.59 6.01 3.57
C VAL A 154 11.29 7.41 4.10
N MET A 155 10.02 7.83 4.14
CA MET A 155 9.64 9.17 4.59
C MET A 155 9.95 9.47 6.06
N THR A 156 10.01 8.43 6.89
CA THR A 156 10.31 8.53 8.33
C THR A 156 11.74 8.11 8.67
N LEU A 157 12.60 7.97 7.65
CA LEU A 157 13.99 7.64 7.85
C LEU A 157 14.73 8.83 8.48
N GLN A 158 15.45 8.58 9.56
CA GLN A 158 16.24 9.59 10.29
C GLN A 158 17.71 9.22 10.21
N TRP A 159 18.60 10.20 10.29
CA TRP A 159 20.05 10.00 10.27
C TRP A 159 20.53 9.04 11.36
N LYS A 160 19.91 9.05 12.55
CA LYS A 160 20.23 8.09 13.64
C LYS A 160 20.00 6.63 13.29
N HIS A 161 19.27 6.33 12.21
CA HIS A 161 19.04 4.96 11.72
C HIS A 161 20.17 4.46 10.80
N ILE A 162 21.08 5.34 10.37
CA ILE A 162 22.15 5.04 9.41
C ILE A 162 23.47 4.90 10.15
N ASP A 163 24.10 3.76 10.00
CA ASP A 163 25.46 3.49 10.45
C ASP A 163 26.38 3.43 9.20
N PHE A 164 27.02 4.54 8.89
CA PHE A 164 27.91 4.64 7.73
C PHE A 164 29.16 3.77 7.89
N ALA A 165 29.67 3.59 9.12
CA ALA A 165 30.87 2.78 9.36
C ALA A 165 30.60 1.30 9.10
N ARG A 166 29.42 0.82 9.51
CA ARG A 166 28.99 -0.57 9.28
C ARG A 166 28.25 -0.76 7.98
N LYS A 167 27.95 0.32 7.25
CA LYS A 167 27.11 0.32 6.05
C LYS A 167 25.75 -0.34 6.28
N GLU A 168 25.08 0.01 7.37
CA GLU A 168 23.82 -0.59 7.78
C GLU A 168 22.74 0.46 8.06
N LEU A 169 21.50 0.12 7.73
CA LEU A 169 20.31 0.82 8.17
C LEU A 169 19.61 -0.01 9.26
N ARG A 170 19.41 0.60 10.44
CA ARG A 170 18.76 -0.04 11.59
C ARG A 170 17.49 0.71 11.97
N LYS A 171 16.32 0.12 11.72
CA LYS A 171 15.05 0.78 11.94
C LYS A 171 13.97 -0.21 12.40
N ILE A 172 13.07 0.28 13.27
CA ILE A 172 11.79 -0.38 13.51
C ILE A 172 10.84 0.05 12.41
N MET A 173 10.34 -0.91 11.63
CA MET A 173 9.45 -0.66 10.50
C MET A 173 8.05 -0.27 10.97
N ILE A 174 7.52 0.83 10.48
CA ILE A 174 6.23 1.40 10.91
C ILE A 174 5.06 0.42 10.74
N LYS A 175 5.01 -0.31 9.62
CA LYS A 175 3.86 -1.20 9.32
C LYS A 175 3.86 -2.47 10.17
N THR A 176 5.02 -3.03 10.48
CA THR A 176 5.15 -4.37 11.10
C THR A 176 5.59 -4.31 12.56
N ASN A 177 6.04 -3.16 13.02
CA ASN A 177 6.65 -2.94 14.34
C ASN A 177 7.82 -3.91 14.63
N LYS A 178 8.51 -4.37 13.57
CA LYS A 178 9.67 -5.25 13.67
C LYS A 178 10.95 -4.46 13.42
N ARG A 179 11.99 -4.74 14.20
CA ARG A 179 13.32 -4.21 13.96
C ARG A 179 13.96 -4.91 12.77
N HIS A 180 14.49 -4.12 11.83
CA HIS A 180 15.26 -4.61 10.70
C HIS A 180 16.66 -4.00 10.73
N VAL A 181 17.63 -4.81 10.33
CA VAL A 181 18.99 -4.39 10.00
C VAL A 181 19.16 -4.69 8.51
N ILE A 182 19.40 -3.67 7.72
CA ILE A 182 19.48 -3.76 6.26
C ILE A 182 20.88 -3.33 5.86
N PRO A 183 21.67 -4.19 5.18
CA PRO A 183 22.93 -3.78 4.60
C PRO A 183 22.71 -2.74 3.51
N LEU A 184 23.50 -1.69 3.53
CA LEU A 184 23.43 -0.60 2.54
C LEU A 184 24.44 -0.86 1.43
N THR A 185 23.94 -0.94 0.21
CA THR A 185 24.76 -1.05 -0.99
C THR A 185 25.47 0.27 -1.30
N GLU A 186 26.54 0.24 -2.09
CA GLU A 186 27.27 1.45 -2.50
C GLU A 186 26.37 2.50 -3.19
N PRO A 187 25.41 2.13 -4.06
CA PRO A 187 24.44 3.11 -4.59
C PRO A 187 23.59 3.76 -3.52
N ALA A 188 23.11 2.98 -2.52
CA ALA A 188 22.33 3.54 -1.41
C ALA A 188 23.16 4.52 -0.57
N LEU A 189 24.41 4.18 -0.29
CA LEU A 189 25.32 5.04 0.47
C LEU A 189 25.62 6.36 -0.26
N ARG A 190 25.84 6.33 -1.58
CA ARG A 190 26.03 7.56 -2.39
C ARG A 190 24.81 8.48 -2.32
N ILE A 191 23.62 7.92 -2.42
CA ILE A 191 22.38 8.71 -2.27
C ILE A 191 22.32 9.35 -0.89
N LEU A 192 22.60 8.58 0.17
CA LEU A 192 22.59 9.10 1.54
C LEU A 192 23.62 10.21 1.76
N GLN A 193 24.85 10.08 1.22
CA GLN A 193 25.90 11.10 1.29
C GLN A 193 25.45 12.40 0.61
N GLN A 194 24.89 12.33 -0.60
CA GLN A 194 24.35 13.50 -1.29
C GLN A 194 23.22 14.18 -0.50
N TRP A 195 22.36 13.39 0.14
CA TRP A 195 21.28 13.94 0.97
C TRP A 195 21.78 14.49 2.30
N GLN A 196 22.88 13.99 2.84
CA GLN A 196 23.50 14.52 4.06
C GLN A 196 23.98 15.96 3.88
N GLU A 197 24.59 16.26 2.74
CA GLU A 197 24.98 17.61 2.36
C GLU A 197 23.77 18.54 2.19
N LYS A 198 22.71 18.05 1.51
CA LYS A 198 21.46 18.83 1.29
C LYS A 198 20.65 19.05 2.55
N ARG A 199 20.80 18.21 3.56
CA ARG A 199 19.94 18.14 4.76
C ARG A 199 20.73 18.24 6.07
N GLU A 200 21.82 19.00 6.06
CA GLU A 200 22.60 19.23 7.26
C GLU A 200 21.73 19.82 8.38
N GLY A 201 21.85 19.29 9.59
CA GLY A 201 21.06 19.72 10.76
C GLY A 201 19.60 19.26 10.79
N CYS A 202 19.09 18.60 9.74
CA CYS A 202 17.74 18.04 9.72
C CYS A 202 17.67 16.67 10.40
N LYS A 203 16.51 16.35 11.00
CA LYS A 203 16.25 15.04 11.62
C LYS A 203 16.03 13.93 10.60
N TYR A 204 15.23 14.22 9.55
CA TYR A 204 14.87 13.26 8.52
C TYR A 204 15.84 13.31 7.35
N VAL A 205 16.17 12.13 6.81
CA VAL A 205 17.04 11.97 5.63
C VAL A 205 16.43 12.65 4.41
N PHE A 206 15.15 12.39 4.15
CA PHE A 206 14.44 12.92 3.00
C PHE A 206 13.45 14.01 3.41
N ASN A 207 13.20 14.98 2.49
CA ASN A 207 12.31 16.13 2.70
C ASN A 207 10.83 15.83 2.43
N LEU A 208 10.35 14.66 2.87
CA LEU A 208 8.98 14.18 2.64
C LEU A 208 7.99 14.59 3.72
N VAL A 209 8.50 14.88 4.91
CA VAL A 209 7.70 15.23 6.08
C VAL A 209 8.30 16.43 6.79
N LYS A 210 7.46 17.13 7.57
CA LYS A 210 7.91 18.22 8.41
C LYS A 210 8.79 17.69 9.56
N GLU A 211 9.80 18.45 9.95
CA GLU A 211 10.67 18.10 11.07
C GLU A 211 9.91 17.94 12.40
N SER A 212 8.79 18.66 12.52
CA SER A 212 7.90 18.62 13.68
C SER A 212 6.91 17.47 13.69
N LEU A 213 6.97 16.55 12.69
CA LEU A 213 6.04 15.43 12.66
C LEU A 213 6.22 14.53 13.89
N ASP A 214 5.15 14.39 14.66
CA ASP A 214 5.05 13.41 15.72
C ASP A 214 4.71 12.03 15.11
N LEU A 215 5.60 11.06 15.28
CA LEU A 215 5.41 9.70 14.77
C LEU A 215 4.46 8.86 15.65
N ASP A 216 4.21 9.29 16.89
CA ASP A 216 3.28 8.65 17.82
C ASP A 216 1.84 9.13 17.59
N ASP A 217 1.65 10.29 16.94
CA ASP A 217 0.35 10.73 16.46
C ASP A 217 -0.04 9.95 15.18
N ALA A 218 -0.89 8.93 15.37
CA ALA A 218 -1.34 8.06 14.30
C ALA A 218 -2.11 8.82 13.19
N GLU A 219 -2.80 9.92 13.52
CA GLU A 219 -3.53 10.71 12.54
C GLU A 219 -2.61 11.61 11.72
N ALA A 220 -1.69 12.30 12.37
CA ALA A 220 -0.67 13.12 11.71
C ALA A 220 0.19 12.26 10.79
N LEU A 221 0.65 11.11 11.26
CA LEU A 221 1.43 10.15 10.48
C LEU A 221 0.63 9.61 9.27
N TYR A 222 -0.66 9.29 9.45
CA TYR A 222 -1.52 8.83 8.37
C TYR A 222 -1.69 9.89 7.28
N LYS A 223 -1.98 11.14 7.65
CA LYS A 223 -2.10 12.28 6.71
C LYS A 223 -0.78 12.54 5.99
N ALA A 224 0.33 12.61 6.71
CA ALA A 224 1.66 12.84 6.16
C ALA A 224 2.02 11.73 5.13
N ARG A 225 1.79 10.45 5.48
CA ARG A 225 2.03 9.32 4.57
C ARG A 225 1.21 9.43 3.29
N ASN A 226 -0.09 9.73 3.40
CA ASN A 226 -0.95 9.80 2.21
C ASN A 226 -0.51 10.94 1.29
N ASN A 227 -0.19 12.11 1.85
CA ASN A 227 0.30 13.25 1.09
C ASN A 227 1.65 12.96 0.42
N ALA A 228 2.62 12.42 1.15
CA ALA A 228 3.93 12.04 0.61
C ALA A 228 3.78 10.98 -0.50
N THR A 229 3.00 9.93 -0.26
CA THR A 229 2.77 8.86 -1.24
C THR A 229 2.12 9.41 -2.51
N LYS A 230 1.10 10.26 -2.39
CA LYS A 230 0.42 10.90 -3.53
C LYS A 230 1.41 11.74 -4.34
N CYS A 231 2.16 12.62 -3.68
CA CYS A 231 3.09 13.53 -4.32
C CYS A 231 4.18 12.78 -5.10
N ILE A 232 4.82 11.79 -4.46
CA ILE A 232 5.87 10.97 -5.09
C ILE A 232 5.29 10.18 -6.27
N ASN A 233 4.19 9.46 -6.06
CA ASN A 233 3.65 8.59 -7.10
C ASN A 233 3.11 9.36 -8.30
N GLN A 234 2.54 10.55 -8.13
CA GLN A 234 2.16 11.41 -9.24
C GLN A 234 3.37 11.80 -10.10
N SER A 235 4.49 12.17 -9.47
CA SER A 235 5.71 12.50 -10.19
C SER A 235 6.34 11.28 -10.87
N LEU A 236 6.39 10.14 -10.18
CA LEU A 236 6.92 8.90 -10.74
C LEU A 236 6.06 8.38 -11.91
N ALA A 237 4.74 8.54 -11.87
CA ALA A 237 3.86 8.16 -12.97
C ALA A 237 4.22 8.91 -14.27
N VAL A 238 4.45 10.23 -14.17
CA VAL A 238 4.92 11.04 -15.31
C VAL A 238 6.25 10.51 -15.86
N VAL A 239 7.18 10.13 -14.98
CA VAL A 239 8.44 9.52 -15.43
C VAL A 239 8.19 8.20 -16.16
N GLY A 240 7.33 7.34 -15.61
CA GLY A 240 6.96 6.07 -16.23
C GLY A 240 6.39 6.24 -17.64
N GLU A 241 5.52 7.24 -17.83
CA GLU A 241 4.98 7.61 -19.15
C GLU A 241 6.09 8.08 -20.12
N GLN A 242 7.00 8.94 -19.66
CA GLN A 242 8.08 9.47 -20.47
C GLN A 242 9.09 8.41 -20.94
N ILE A 243 9.29 7.35 -20.15
CA ILE A 243 10.13 6.20 -20.54
C ILE A 243 9.31 5.03 -21.09
N SER A 244 8.03 5.26 -21.41
CA SER A 244 7.12 4.30 -22.04
C SER A 244 6.96 2.98 -21.26
N LEU A 245 6.85 3.05 -19.92
CA LEU A 245 6.52 1.88 -19.13
C LEU A 245 5.08 1.42 -19.37
N PRO A 246 4.81 0.10 -19.42
CA PRO A 246 3.45 -0.43 -19.62
C PRO A 246 2.55 -0.29 -18.37
N PHE A 247 3.06 0.28 -17.30
CA PHE A 247 2.35 0.50 -16.03
C PHE A 247 2.79 1.80 -15.35
N ASN A 248 1.97 2.29 -14.44
CA ASN A 248 2.30 3.49 -13.65
C ASN A 248 3.46 3.21 -12.68
N LEU A 249 4.57 3.94 -12.85
CA LEU A 249 5.68 3.88 -11.91
C LEU A 249 5.26 4.45 -10.54
N SER A 250 5.65 3.80 -9.47
CA SER A 250 5.33 4.20 -8.10
C SER A 250 6.39 3.69 -7.12
N MET A 251 6.40 4.19 -5.90
CA MET A 251 7.30 3.68 -4.84
C MET A 251 7.09 2.19 -4.54
N HIS A 252 5.90 1.64 -4.83
CA HIS A 252 5.65 0.22 -4.65
C HIS A 252 6.38 -0.64 -5.68
N VAL A 253 6.54 -0.10 -6.90
CA VAL A 253 7.31 -0.75 -7.97
C VAL A 253 8.79 -0.94 -7.57
N ALA A 254 9.40 0.01 -6.85
CA ALA A 254 10.76 -0.17 -6.34
C ALA A 254 10.88 -1.44 -5.46
N ARG A 255 9.89 -1.66 -4.59
CA ARG A 255 9.84 -2.82 -3.71
C ARG A 255 9.58 -4.12 -4.49
N HIS A 256 8.65 -4.13 -5.44
CA HIS A 256 8.40 -5.31 -6.27
C HIS A 256 9.61 -5.66 -7.12
N SER A 257 10.24 -4.66 -7.75
CA SER A 257 11.45 -4.87 -8.55
C SER A 257 12.60 -5.42 -7.72
N PHE A 258 12.78 -4.95 -6.46
CA PHE A 258 13.77 -5.54 -5.57
C PHE A 258 13.43 -7.00 -5.24
N ALA A 259 12.16 -7.31 -4.92
CA ALA A 259 11.76 -8.68 -4.59
C ALA A 259 12.03 -9.65 -5.75
N VAL A 260 11.62 -9.28 -6.98
CA VAL A 260 11.90 -10.08 -8.18
C VAL A 260 13.40 -10.22 -8.42
N PHE A 261 14.16 -9.11 -8.29
CA PHE A 261 15.61 -9.17 -8.42
C PHE A 261 16.25 -10.11 -7.39
N ALA A 262 15.82 -10.06 -6.13
CA ALA A 262 16.33 -10.90 -5.06
C ALA A 262 16.03 -12.39 -5.31
N LEU A 263 14.80 -12.72 -5.71
CA LEU A 263 14.41 -14.08 -6.08
C LEU A 263 15.23 -14.62 -7.24
N ASN A 264 15.42 -13.83 -8.30
CA ASN A 264 16.22 -14.22 -9.47
C ASN A 264 17.72 -14.40 -9.14
N LYS A 265 18.18 -13.85 -8.01
CA LYS A 265 19.56 -14.04 -7.50
C LYS A 265 19.65 -15.14 -6.44
N GLY A 266 18.57 -15.86 -6.14
CA GLY A 266 18.53 -16.89 -5.12
C GLY A 266 18.66 -16.37 -3.68
N LEU A 267 18.34 -15.10 -3.46
CA LEU A 267 18.28 -14.49 -2.13
C LEU A 267 16.87 -14.73 -1.56
N SER A 268 16.73 -15.75 -0.72
CA SER A 268 15.49 -16.09 -0.01
C SER A 268 15.40 -15.39 1.35
#